data_f7b4a1bbb288883c83b7fff149d832b3
#
_entry.id   f7b4a1bbb288883c83b7fff149d832b3
#
_cell.length_a   1.000
_cell.length_b   1.000
_cell.length_c   1.000
_cell.angle_alpha   90.00
_cell.angle_beta   90.00
_cell.angle_gamma   90.00
#
_symmetry.space_group_name_H-M   'P 1'
#
loop_
_entity.id
_entity.type
_entity.pdbx_description
1 polymer ?
#
loop_
_entity_poly.entity_id
_entity_poly.type
_entity_poly.pdbx_seq_one_letter_code
_entity_poly.pdbx_strand_id
1 'polypeptide(L)'
;MLTFNKSLNFNGDSQINGVTIANFNASYNDGNLYFNKNIQKVEQYTDAEIETQVNADYNEFEEKVMAIIGGANVESVTKETI
;
A
#
# COMPACT_ATOMS: atom_id res chain seq x y z
N MET A 1 30.67 -10.83 14.11
CA MET A 1 29.90 -9.60 14.06
C MET A 1 28.42 -9.91 13.80
N LEU A 2 27.54 -9.28 14.55
CA LEU A 2 26.10 -9.49 14.38
C LEU A 2 25.58 -8.66 13.20
N THR A 3 24.79 -9.29 12.33
CA THR A 3 24.01 -8.61 11.32
C THR A 3 22.53 -8.80 11.67
N PHE A 4 21.80 -7.69 11.81
CA PHE A 4 20.39 -7.73 12.19
C PHE A 4 19.56 -7.03 11.13
N ASN A 5 18.62 -7.75 10.54
CA ASN A 5 17.73 -7.23 9.51
C ASN A 5 16.30 -7.29 9.99
N LYS A 6 15.54 -6.22 9.70
CA LYS A 6 14.14 -6.14 10.06
C LYS A 6 13.31 -6.09 8.77
N SER A 7 12.33 -6.96 8.68
CA SER A 7 11.45 -7.05 7.51
C SER A 7 10.00 -7.13 7.97
N LEU A 8 9.14 -6.31 7.37
CA LEU A 8 7.71 -6.28 7.67
C LEU A 8 6.93 -6.27 6.37
N ASN A 9 5.79 -6.97 6.37
CA ASN A 9 4.89 -7.01 5.21
C ASN A 9 3.50 -6.57 5.64
N PHE A 10 2.85 -5.78 4.80
CA PHE A 10 1.52 -5.25 5.05
C PHE A 10 0.63 -5.51 3.85
N ASN A 11 -0.64 -5.77 4.10
CA ASN A 11 -1.64 -5.99 3.05
C ASN A 11 -2.89 -5.20 3.36
N GLY A 12 -3.55 -4.72 2.32
CA GLY A 12 -4.85 -4.09 2.43
C GLY A 12 -5.60 -4.23 1.12
N ASP A 13 -6.86 -3.88 1.13
CA ASP A 13 -7.66 -3.89 -0.09
C ASP A 13 -8.73 -2.82 -0.03
N SER A 14 -9.17 -2.39 -1.21
CA SER A 14 -10.30 -1.47 -1.34
C SER A 14 -11.50 -2.27 -1.80
N GLN A 15 -12.56 -2.27 -0.99
CA GLN A 15 -13.80 -2.98 -1.30
C GLN A 15 -14.95 -1.98 -1.43
N ILE A 16 -15.76 -2.19 -2.44
CA ILE A 16 -16.94 -1.38 -2.68
C ILE A 16 -18.13 -2.33 -2.85
N ASN A 17 -19.13 -2.17 -1.99
CA ASN A 17 -20.29 -3.05 -1.96
C ASN A 17 -19.92 -4.53 -1.84
N GLY A 18 -18.90 -4.85 -1.05
CA GLY A 18 -18.45 -6.22 -0.84
C GLY A 18 -17.59 -6.80 -1.94
N VAL A 19 -17.27 -6.00 -2.96
CA VAL A 19 -16.43 -6.44 -4.09
C VAL A 19 -15.06 -5.81 -3.95
N THR A 20 -14.02 -6.63 -4.01
CA THR A 20 -12.64 -6.14 -3.97
C THR A 20 -12.29 -5.51 -5.32
N ILE A 21 -12.00 -4.22 -5.30
CA ILE A 21 -11.64 -3.47 -6.52
C ILE A 21 -10.12 -3.41 -6.68
N ALA A 22 -9.39 -3.28 -5.58
CA ALA A 22 -7.94 -3.16 -5.61
C ALA A 22 -7.32 -3.81 -4.39
N ASN A 23 -6.10 -4.27 -4.54
CA ASN A 23 -5.27 -4.78 -3.45
C ASN A 23 -4.06 -3.88 -3.28
N PHE A 24 -3.64 -3.71 -2.03
CA PHE A 24 -2.47 -2.92 -1.70
C PHE A 24 -1.48 -3.79 -0.94
N ASN A 25 -0.21 -3.59 -1.22
CA ASN A 25 0.86 -4.28 -0.52
C ASN A 25 1.92 -3.27 -0.12
N ALA A 26 2.57 -3.55 1.00
CA ALA A 26 3.77 -2.81 1.35
C ALA A 26 4.76 -3.77 1.97
N SER A 27 6.04 -3.54 1.71
CA SER A 27 7.09 -4.27 2.39
C SER A 27 8.16 -3.29 2.85
N TYR A 28 8.59 -3.48 4.08
CA TYR A 28 9.66 -2.72 4.69
C TYR A 28 10.82 -3.67 4.93
N ASN A 29 11.98 -3.32 4.43
CA ASN A 29 13.15 -4.15 4.56
C ASN A 29 14.37 -3.25 4.72
N ASP A 30 14.92 -3.25 5.92
CA ASP A 30 16.20 -2.63 6.23
C ASP A 30 16.29 -1.16 5.77
N GLY A 31 15.25 -0.39 6.09
CA GLY A 31 15.19 1.04 5.75
C GLY A 31 14.52 1.35 4.43
N ASN A 32 14.23 0.34 3.63
CA ASN A 32 13.58 0.53 2.32
C ASN A 32 12.12 0.15 2.41
N LEU A 33 11.25 1.06 2.02
CA LEU A 33 9.80 0.85 2.03
C LEU A 33 9.28 0.82 0.60
N TYR A 34 8.55 -0.22 0.27
CA TYR A 34 8.02 -0.46 -1.05
C TYR A 34 6.50 -0.58 -0.98
N PHE A 35 5.80 0.19 -1.82
CA PHE A 35 4.34 0.13 -1.93
C PHE A 35 3.95 -0.36 -3.31
N ASN A 36 2.89 -1.15 -3.36
CA ASN A 36 2.32 -1.65 -4.60
C ASN A 36 0.80 -1.55 -4.55
N LYS A 37 0.21 -1.14 -5.66
CA LYS A 37 -1.24 -1.09 -5.84
C LYS A 37 -1.60 -1.91 -7.06
N ASN A 38 -2.51 -2.87 -6.90
CA ASN A 38 -2.96 -3.75 -7.97
C ASN A 38 -4.47 -3.60 -8.14
N ILE A 39 -4.91 -3.22 -9.33
CA ILE A 39 -6.33 -3.04 -9.63
C ILE A 39 -6.91 -4.38 -10.09
N GLN A 40 -7.90 -4.88 -9.35
CA GLN A 40 -8.53 -6.18 -9.63
C GLN A 40 -9.68 -6.07 -10.62
N LYS A 41 -10.43 -4.96 -10.57
CA LYS A 41 -11.62 -4.75 -11.39
C LYS A 41 -11.45 -3.50 -12.23
N VAL A 42 -10.63 -3.61 -13.27
CA VAL A 42 -10.28 -2.47 -14.12
C VAL A 42 -11.52 -1.80 -14.72
N GLU A 43 -12.50 -2.59 -15.14
CA GLU A 43 -13.73 -2.05 -15.72
C GLU A 43 -14.48 -1.14 -14.77
N GLN A 44 -14.52 -1.50 -13.48
CA GLN A 44 -15.16 -0.68 -12.46
C GLN A 44 -14.28 0.50 -12.06
N TYR A 45 -12.98 0.33 -12.11
CA TYR A 45 -12.03 1.38 -11.77
C TYR A 45 -12.12 2.58 -12.70
N THR A 46 -12.68 2.42 -13.89
CA THR A 46 -12.89 3.55 -14.81
C THR A 46 -14.00 4.50 -14.37
N ASP A 47 -14.83 4.09 -13.41
CA ASP A 47 -15.80 4.97 -12.79
C ASP A 47 -15.09 5.95 -11.87
N ALA A 48 -15.34 7.26 -12.04
CA ALA A 48 -14.64 8.30 -11.29
C ALA A 48 -14.86 8.19 -9.78
N GLU A 49 -16.05 7.76 -9.34
CA GLU A 49 -16.33 7.61 -7.91
C GLU A 49 -15.54 6.46 -7.31
N ILE A 50 -15.44 5.35 -8.05
CA ILE A 50 -14.70 4.18 -7.63
C ILE A 50 -13.21 4.49 -7.59
N GLU A 51 -12.70 5.17 -8.60
CA GLU A 51 -11.30 5.59 -8.63
C GLU A 51 -10.97 6.48 -7.43
N THR A 52 -11.84 7.43 -7.12
CA THR A 52 -11.63 8.32 -5.99
C THR A 52 -11.58 7.53 -4.67
N GLN A 53 -12.50 6.56 -4.50
CA GLN A 53 -12.53 5.74 -3.30
C GLN A 53 -11.28 4.87 -3.17
N VAL A 54 -10.85 4.26 -4.26
CA VAL A 54 -9.64 3.42 -4.26
C VAL A 54 -8.41 4.25 -3.89
N ASN A 55 -8.31 5.45 -4.45
CA ASN A 55 -7.17 6.33 -4.15
C ASN A 55 -7.20 6.79 -2.70
N ALA A 56 -8.37 7.08 -2.15
CA ALA A 56 -8.50 7.44 -0.74
C ALA A 56 -8.10 6.27 0.17
N ASP A 57 -8.51 5.06 -0.17
CA ASP A 57 -8.16 3.86 0.59
C ASP A 57 -6.66 3.59 0.52
N TYR A 58 -6.05 3.80 -0.63
CA TYR A 58 -4.61 3.63 -0.80
C TYR A 58 -3.84 4.63 0.06
N ASN A 59 -4.27 5.89 0.07
CA ASN A 59 -3.64 6.92 0.91
C ASN A 59 -3.75 6.57 2.39
N GLU A 60 -4.90 6.07 2.82
CA GLU A 60 -5.08 5.61 4.20
C GLU A 60 -4.15 4.45 4.52
N PHE A 61 -4.01 3.51 3.60
CA PHE A 61 -3.11 2.38 3.75
C PHE A 61 -1.66 2.86 3.92
N GLU A 62 -1.22 3.80 3.10
CA GLU A 62 0.12 4.38 3.22
C GLU A 62 0.33 5.03 4.59
N GLU A 63 -0.65 5.82 5.05
CA GLU A 63 -0.55 6.49 6.34
C GLU A 63 -0.43 5.50 7.49
N LYS A 64 -1.22 4.42 7.44
CA LYS A 64 -1.18 3.39 8.49
C LYS A 64 0.16 2.67 8.51
N VAL A 65 0.69 2.33 7.35
CA VAL A 65 1.99 1.67 7.25
C VAL A 65 3.09 2.57 7.78
N MET A 66 3.09 3.84 7.38
CA MET A 66 4.10 4.79 7.84
C MET A 66 4.03 5.00 9.35
N ALA A 67 2.84 5.02 9.93
CA ALA A 67 2.66 5.15 11.37
C ALA A 67 3.26 3.96 12.13
N ILE A 68 3.08 2.75 11.60
CA ILE A 68 3.61 1.55 12.24
C ILE A 68 5.14 1.52 12.17
N ILE A 69 5.69 1.90 11.04
CA ILE A 69 7.15 1.89 10.83
C ILE A 69 7.81 3.03 11.59
N GLY A 70 7.07 4.12 11.82
CA GLY A 70 7.60 5.31 12.49
C GLY A 70 8.21 6.33 11.55
N GLY A 71 8.05 6.16 10.24
CA GLY A 71 8.38 7.15 9.20
C GLY A 71 9.83 7.63 9.16
N ALA A 72 10.36 8.04 10.30
CA ALA A 72 11.68 8.65 10.40
C ALA A 72 12.83 7.67 10.11
N ASN A 73 12.56 6.37 10.13
CA ASN A 73 13.56 5.33 9.90
C ASN A 73 13.55 4.80 8.48
N VAL A 74 12.77 5.41 7.60
CA VAL A 74 12.67 4.97 6.21
C VAL A 74 13.69 5.73 5.37
N GLU A 75 14.61 5.02 4.72
CA GLU A 75 15.65 5.62 3.88
C GLU A 75 15.17 5.84 2.45
N SER A 76 14.31 4.95 1.95
CA SER A 76 13.74 5.15 0.62
C SER A 76 12.32 4.58 0.56
N VAL A 77 11.49 5.21 -0.25
CA VAL A 77 10.11 4.77 -0.48
C VAL A 77 9.92 4.59 -1.98
N THR A 78 9.47 3.41 -2.37
CA THR A 78 9.16 3.11 -3.76
C THR A 78 7.68 2.78 -3.88
N LYS A 79 7.00 3.42 -4.83
CA LYS A 79 5.58 3.19 -5.08
C LYS A 79 5.39 2.71 -6.51
N GLU A 80 4.63 1.63 -6.67
CA GLU A 80 4.20 1.15 -7.97
C GLU A 80 2.70 1.28 -8.09
N THR A 81 2.25 1.77 -9.26
CA THR A 81 0.83 1.94 -9.55
C THR A 81 0.54 1.32 -10.92
N ILE A 82 -0.49 0.52 -10.98
CA ILE A 82 -0.96 -0.10 -12.20
C ILE A 82 -2.18 0.64 -12.71
#